data_5e6a15b88637e9c3958021d9e7df7129
#
_entry.id   5e6a15b88637e9c3958021d9e7df7129
#
_cell.length_a   1.000
_cell.length_b   1.000
_cell.length_c   1.000
_cell.angle_alpha   90.00
_cell.angle_beta   90.00
_cell.angle_gamma   90.00
#
_symmetry.space_group_name_H-M   'P 1'
#
loop_
_entity.id
_entity.type
_entity.pdbx_description
1 polymer ?
#
loop_
_entity_poly.entity_id
_entity_poly.type
_entity_poly.pdbx_seq_one_letter_code
_entity_poly.pdbx_strand_id
1 'polypeptide(L)'
;MTTINFKPMKIFISWSGEKSRRVAELFNEWIQCVIQAVKPWMSSHDIERGALWFSEISNTLANTQIGIICLTQTNKIQPWILFEAGALAKGIDSNRVCTLLIDLEPTDIENPLAQFNHTIAKNKDSMWELVKTINHALLDNGLQEKVLNRAFETYWPQFIEEFKTLIRTVPDEEKTPKRKNDDVLIDILSTVRTLDRRIR
;
A
#
# COMPACT_ATOMS: atom_id res chain seq x y z
N MET A 1 -37.81 2.98 8.89
CA MET A 1 -36.49 3.60 8.67
C MET A 1 -35.54 2.47 8.30
N THR A 2 -35.22 2.35 7.04
CA THR A 2 -34.26 1.32 6.57
C THR A 2 -32.87 1.81 6.92
N THR A 3 -32.24 1.22 7.92
CA THR A 3 -30.83 1.46 8.23
C THR A 3 -30.01 0.96 7.04
N ILE A 4 -29.50 1.88 6.23
CA ILE A 4 -28.56 1.59 5.17
C ILE A 4 -27.28 1.12 5.89
N ASN A 5 -27.03 -0.17 5.82
CA ASN A 5 -25.83 -0.78 6.43
C ASN A 5 -24.62 -0.41 5.56
N PHE A 6 -24.07 0.77 5.82
CA PHE A 6 -22.90 1.28 5.09
C PHE A 6 -21.67 0.45 5.44
N LYS A 7 -21.20 -0.36 4.50
CA LYS A 7 -19.95 -1.11 4.66
C LYS A 7 -18.79 -0.29 4.10
N PRO A 8 -17.85 0.18 4.93
CA PRO A 8 -16.73 0.97 4.43
C PRO A 8 -15.86 0.14 3.48
N MET A 9 -15.31 0.81 2.47
CA MET A 9 -14.40 0.21 1.49
C MET A 9 -13.06 -0.14 2.17
N LYS A 10 -12.60 -1.36 1.98
CA LYS A 10 -11.30 -1.80 2.49
C LYS A 10 -10.18 -1.37 1.56
N ILE A 11 -9.15 -0.74 2.13
CA ILE A 11 -7.89 -0.41 1.47
C ILE A 11 -6.79 -1.20 2.16
N PHE A 12 -6.00 -1.94 1.40
CA PHE A 12 -4.81 -2.61 1.92
C PHE A 12 -3.60 -1.67 1.81
N ILE A 13 -2.83 -1.52 2.89
CA ILE A 13 -1.58 -0.74 2.90
C ILE A 13 -0.44 -1.67 3.24
N SER A 14 0.45 -1.87 2.27
CA SER A 14 1.69 -2.66 2.41
C SER A 14 2.87 -1.75 2.71
N TRP A 15 3.75 -2.21 3.59
CA TRP A 15 4.95 -1.50 3.98
C TRP A 15 6.06 -2.49 4.37
N SER A 16 7.31 -2.03 4.33
CA SER A 16 8.47 -2.79 4.80
C SER A 16 9.55 -1.83 5.29
N GLY A 17 9.98 -1.99 6.54
CA GLY A 17 10.93 -1.11 7.19
C GLY A 17 10.30 0.06 7.94
N GLU A 18 11.03 0.63 8.89
CA GLU A 18 10.50 1.60 9.85
C GLU A 18 10.00 2.90 9.17
N LYS A 19 10.77 3.44 8.23
CA LYS A 19 10.37 4.66 7.50
C LYS A 19 9.06 4.45 6.74
N SER A 20 8.97 3.34 6.01
CA SER A 20 7.78 2.95 5.25
C SER A 20 6.58 2.73 6.17
N ARG A 21 6.78 2.07 7.32
CA ARG A 21 5.75 1.83 8.33
C ARG A 21 5.17 3.13 8.86
N ARG A 22 6.03 4.07 9.28
CA ARG A 22 5.59 5.36 9.85
C ARG A 22 4.80 6.20 8.84
N VAL A 23 5.23 6.19 7.57
CA VAL A 23 4.47 6.90 6.52
C VAL A 23 3.15 6.18 6.20
N ALA A 24 3.14 4.85 6.23
CA ALA A 24 1.91 4.07 6.06
C ALA A 24 0.90 4.36 7.20
N GLU A 25 1.36 4.48 8.45
CA GLU A 25 0.55 4.88 9.61
C GLU A 25 -0.03 6.29 9.41
N LEU A 26 0.81 7.26 9.05
CA LEU A 26 0.38 8.63 8.75
C LEU A 26 -0.66 8.67 7.62
N PHE A 27 -0.41 7.95 6.52
CA PHE A 27 -1.36 7.87 5.41
C PHE A 27 -2.68 7.21 5.83
N ASN A 28 -2.62 6.14 6.63
CA ASN A 28 -3.79 5.46 7.16
C ASN A 28 -4.71 6.40 7.97
N GLU A 29 -4.14 7.21 8.83
CA GLU A 29 -4.91 8.18 9.64
C GLU A 29 -5.47 9.30 8.75
N TRP A 30 -4.63 9.87 7.91
CA TRP A 30 -4.98 10.98 7.05
C TRP A 30 -6.09 10.65 6.04
N ILE A 31 -6.01 9.51 5.36
CA ILE A 31 -6.99 9.18 4.32
C ILE A 31 -8.40 8.98 4.88
N GLN A 32 -8.53 8.54 6.13
CA GLN A 32 -9.82 8.43 6.82
C GLN A 32 -10.42 9.80 7.17
N CYS A 33 -9.58 10.82 7.39
CA CYS A 33 -10.05 12.19 7.56
C CYS A 33 -10.58 12.78 6.24
N VAL A 34 -9.93 12.44 5.11
CA VAL A 34 -10.32 12.92 3.78
C VAL A 34 -11.55 12.19 3.26
N ILE A 35 -11.61 10.86 3.42
CA ILE A 35 -12.68 9.98 2.92
C ILE A 35 -13.12 9.04 4.04
N GLN A 36 -14.16 9.39 4.80
CA GLN A 36 -14.65 8.58 5.93
C GLN A 36 -15.24 7.22 5.51
N ALA A 37 -15.57 7.07 4.23
CA ALA A 37 -16.11 5.84 3.66
C ALA A 37 -15.06 4.73 3.45
N VAL A 38 -13.80 4.98 3.77
CA VAL A 38 -12.73 3.99 3.67
C VAL A 38 -12.34 3.43 5.03
N LYS A 39 -11.89 2.18 5.02
CA LYS A 39 -11.30 1.50 6.18
C LYS A 39 -9.97 0.87 5.75
N PRO A 40 -8.86 1.59 5.94
CA PRO A 40 -7.56 1.03 5.65
C PRO A 40 -7.23 -0.12 6.61
N TRP A 41 -6.48 -1.08 6.10
CA TRP A 41 -5.90 -2.18 6.85
C TRP A 41 -4.41 -2.29 6.48
N MET A 42 -3.56 -2.24 7.49
CA MET A 42 -2.12 -2.31 7.31
C MET A 42 -1.63 -3.75 7.45
N SER A 43 -0.69 -4.14 6.57
CA SER A 43 0.00 -5.41 6.75
C SER A 43 0.77 -5.39 8.07
N SER A 44 0.60 -6.41 8.91
CA SER A 44 1.41 -6.58 10.11
C SER A 44 2.62 -7.45 9.77
N HIS A 45 3.82 -6.86 9.72
CA HIS A 45 5.05 -7.63 9.53
C HIS A 45 5.47 -8.47 10.75
N ASP A 46 4.83 -8.24 11.89
CA ASP A 46 5.09 -8.96 13.13
C ASP A 46 4.38 -10.32 13.22
N ILE A 47 3.69 -10.76 12.17
CA ILE A 47 3.14 -12.11 12.14
C ILE A 47 4.28 -13.09 11.93
N GLU A 48 4.54 -13.87 12.96
CA GLU A 48 5.54 -14.93 12.96
C GLU A 48 5.41 -15.84 11.73
N ARG A 49 6.56 -16.14 11.15
CA ARG A 49 6.82 -16.97 9.99
C ARG A 49 5.97 -18.24 9.98
N GLY A 50 4.95 -18.33 9.11
CA GLY A 50 4.18 -19.59 8.95
C GLY A 50 3.10 -19.53 7.86
N ALA A 51 2.60 -20.70 7.48
CA ALA A 51 1.60 -20.88 6.42
C ALA A 51 0.24 -20.20 6.66
N LEU A 52 -0.08 -19.84 7.90
CA LEU A 52 -1.31 -19.12 8.28
C LEU A 52 -1.36 -17.71 7.71
N TRP A 53 -0.22 -17.05 7.64
CA TRP A 53 -0.10 -15.69 7.14
C TRP A 53 -0.54 -15.53 5.67
N PHE A 54 -0.15 -16.45 4.79
CA PHE A 54 -0.52 -16.41 3.37
C PHE A 54 -2.03 -16.55 3.16
N SER A 55 -2.70 -17.40 3.94
CA SER A 55 -4.15 -17.57 3.84
C SER A 55 -4.92 -16.35 4.35
N GLU A 56 -4.42 -15.69 5.38
CA GLU A 56 -5.03 -14.48 5.94
C GLU A 56 -4.91 -13.28 5.02
N ILE A 57 -3.73 -13.08 4.42
CA ILE A 57 -3.54 -12.06 3.38
C ILE A 57 -4.40 -12.36 2.15
N SER A 58 -4.38 -13.59 1.63
CA SER A 58 -5.17 -13.94 0.45
C SER A 58 -6.67 -13.70 0.66
N ASN A 59 -7.19 -14.03 1.83
CA ASN A 59 -8.59 -13.78 2.18
C ASN A 59 -8.89 -12.26 2.34
N THR A 60 -7.94 -11.50 2.86
CA THR A 60 -8.10 -10.06 3.02
C THR A 60 -8.00 -9.35 1.68
N LEU A 61 -7.07 -9.75 0.82
CA LEU A 61 -6.90 -9.21 -0.54
C LEU A 61 -8.12 -9.49 -1.42
N ALA A 62 -8.74 -10.66 -1.30
CA ALA A 62 -9.98 -10.99 -2.03
C ALA A 62 -11.15 -10.03 -1.72
N ASN A 63 -11.11 -9.35 -0.57
CA ASN A 63 -12.12 -8.38 -0.13
C ASN A 63 -11.61 -6.92 -0.18
N THR A 64 -10.47 -6.68 -0.79
CA THR A 64 -9.83 -5.36 -0.90
C THR A 64 -10.06 -4.79 -2.30
N GLN A 65 -10.49 -3.54 -2.39
CA GLN A 65 -10.69 -2.87 -3.66
C GLN A 65 -9.48 -2.07 -4.13
N ILE A 66 -8.63 -1.64 -3.21
CA ILE A 66 -7.41 -0.86 -3.50
C ILE A 66 -6.25 -1.36 -2.64
N GLY A 67 -5.09 -1.56 -3.27
CA GLY A 67 -3.83 -1.80 -2.59
C GLY A 67 -2.89 -0.60 -2.73
N ILE A 68 -2.33 -0.16 -1.61
CA ILE A 68 -1.29 0.89 -1.56
C ILE A 68 0.02 0.24 -1.11
N ILE A 69 1.08 0.39 -1.90
CA ILE A 69 2.40 -0.14 -1.57
C ILE A 69 3.32 1.04 -1.24
N CYS A 70 3.73 1.15 0.00
CA CYS A 70 4.62 2.22 0.48
C CYS A 70 6.08 1.88 0.17
N LEU A 71 6.68 2.64 -0.77
CA LEU A 71 8.02 2.39 -1.28
C LEU A 71 9.03 3.43 -0.81
N THR A 72 10.20 2.93 -0.40
CA THR A 72 11.40 3.71 -0.08
C THR A 72 12.59 3.21 -0.89
N GLN A 73 13.70 3.98 -0.89
CA GLN A 73 14.95 3.55 -1.53
C GLN A 73 15.46 2.21 -0.96
N THR A 74 15.19 1.93 0.31
CA THR A 74 15.67 0.71 0.98
C THR A 74 14.80 -0.51 0.70
N ASN A 75 13.48 -0.33 0.49
CA ASN A 75 12.55 -1.46 0.36
C ASN A 75 12.08 -1.77 -1.07
N LYS A 76 12.28 -0.88 -2.04
CA LYS A 76 11.80 -1.04 -3.43
C LYS A 76 12.25 -2.33 -4.14
N ILE A 77 13.36 -2.92 -3.69
CA ILE A 77 13.92 -4.16 -4.25
C ILE A 77 13.75 -5.37 -3.31
N GLN A 78 13.03 -5.21 -2.20
CA GLN A 78 12.82 -6.31 -1.28
C GLN A 78 11.88 -7.36 -1.91
N PRO A 79 12.28 -8.65 -1.91
CA PRO A 79 11.49 -9.72 -2.52
C PRO A 79 10.06 -9.77 -2.02
N TRP A 80 9.87 -9.44 -0.75
CA TRP A 80 8.58 -9.37 -0.09
C TRP A 80 7.64 -8.34 -0.73
N ILE A 81 8.10 -7.11 -0.94
CA ILE A 81 7.33 -6.05 -1.60
C ILE A 81 6.92 -6.49 -3.02
N LEU A 82 7.84 -7.14 -3.76
CA LEU A 82 7.54 -7.65 -5.10
C LEU A 82 6.50 -8.76 -5.07
N PHE A 83 6.54 -9.62 -4.06
CA PHE A 83 5.57 -10.68 -3.87
C PHE A 83 4.18 -10.12 -3.53
N GLU A 84 4.07 -9.19 -2.57
CA GLU A 84 2.81 -8.54 -2.21
C GLU A 84 2.20 -7.77 -3.39
N ALA A 85 3.03 -7.05 -4.16
CA ALA A 85 2.59 -6.35 -5.37
C ALA A 85 1.99 -7.32 -6.39
N GLY A 86 2.63 -8.48 -6.60
CA GLY A 86 2.13 -9.54 -7.48
C GLY A 86 0.84 -10.18 -6.97
N ALA A 87 0.73 -10.42 -5.66
CA ALA A 87 -0.46 -10.97 -5.03
C ALA A 87 -1.65 -9.99 -5.11
N LEU A 88 -1.40 -8.71 -4.87
CA LEU A 88 -2.37 -7.63 -5.05
C LEU A 88 -2.85 -7.54 -6.50
N ALA A 89 -1.93 -7.53 -7.46
CA ALA A 89 -2.26 -7.44 -8.88
C ALA A 89 -3.12 -8.62 -9.37
N LYS A 90 -2.92 -9.81 -8.79
CA LYS A 90 -3.70 -11.02 -9.12
C LYS A 90 -5.05 -11.07 -8.40
N GLY A 91 -5.13 -10.55 -7.17
CA GLY A 91 -6.32 -10.65 -6.31
C GLY A 91 -7.32 -9.51 -6.46
N ILE A 92 -6.92 -8.40 -7.07
CA ILE A 92 -7.77 -7.23 -7.29
C ILE A 92 -8.20 -7.18 -8.76
N ASP A 93 -9.46 -7.40 -9.01
CA ASP A 93 -10.12 -7.45 -10.35
C ASP A 93 -10.10 -6.09 -11.07
N SER A 94 -9.22 -5.26 -11.01
CA SER A 94 -9.09 -4.03 -11.78
C SER A 94 -7.90 -3.19 -11.32
N ASN A 95 -6.71 -3.46 -11.75
CA ASN A 95 -5.56 -2.51 -11.80
C ASN A 95 -5.52 -1.39 -10.73
N ARG A 96 -6.05 -1.64 -9.53
CA ARG A 96 -6.13 -0.65 -8.46
C ARG A 96 -5.04 -0.86 -7.42
N VAL A 97 -3.87 -1.22 -7.90
CA VAL A 97 -2.65 -1.21 -7.09
C VAL A 97 -1.92 0.08 -7.38
N CYS A 98 -1.71 0.87 -6.35
CA CYS A 98 -0.98 2.14 -6.41
C CYS A 98 0.27 2.04 -5.55
N THR A 99 1.36 2.63 -5.98
CA THR A 99 2.56 2.77 -5.16
C THR A 99 2.62 4.17 -4.56
N LEU A 100 2.94 4.27 -3.29
CA LEU A 100 3.20 5.53 -2.58
C LEU A 100 4.71 5.69 -2.43
N LEU A 101 5.31 6.56 -3.26
CA LEU A 101 6.73 6.84 -3.29
C LEU A 101 7.09 7.85 -2.18
N ILE A 102 7.93 7.42 -1.23
CA ILE A 102 8.24 8.18 -0.02
C ILE A 102 9.46 9.07 -0.24
N ASP A 103 10.60 8.47 -0.59
CA ASP A 103 11.88 9.13 -0.88
C ASP A 103 12.41 8.73 -2.27
N LEU A 104 11.50 8.48 -3.19
CA LEU A 104 11.72 7.99 -4.54
C LEU A 104 11.08 8.94 -5.57
N GLU A 105 11.65 8.92 -6.78
CA GLU A 105 10.97 9.42 -7.98
C GLU A 105 10.52 8.22 -8.85
N PRO A 106 9.53 8.39 -9.74
CA PRO A 106 9.06 7.29 -10.61
C PRO A 106 10.17 6.62 -11.43
N THR A 107 11.18 7.37 -11.82
CA THR A 107 12.36 6.88 -12.55
C THR A 107 13.27 5.95 -11.74
N ASP A 108 13.11 5.93 -10.42
CA ASP A 108 13.88 5.04 -9.54
C ASP A 108 13.33 3.61 -9.50
N ILE A 109 12.20 3.36 -10.16
CA ILE A 109 11.50 2.07 -10.15
C ILE A 109 11.74 1.36 -11.48
N GLU A 110 12.59 0.34 -11.48
CA GLU A 110 13.00 -0.40 -12.67
C GLU A 110 12.46 -1.84 -12.75
N ASN A 111 11.81 -2.31 -11.72
CA ASN A 111 11.35 -3.71 -11.57
C ASN A 111 9.85 -3.85 -11.95
N PRO A 112 9.22 -5.01 -11.71
CA PRO A 112 7.79 -5.20 -11.99
C PRO A 112 6.86 -4.15 -11.40
N LEU A 113 7.31 -3.38 -10.38
CA LEU A 113 6.52 -2.29 -9.79
C LEU A 113 6.35 -1.10 -10.74
N ALA A 114 7.21 -0.94 -11.75
CA ALA A 114 7.13 0.14 -12.73
C ALA A 114 5.82 0.15 -13.55
N GLN A 115 5.10 -0.96 -13.56
CA GLN A 115 3.79 -1.07 -14.26
C GLN A 115 2.62 -0.45 -13.47
N PHE A 116 2.80 -0.13 -12.18
CA PHE A 116 1.74 0.42 -11.35
C PHE A 116 1.69 1.95 -11.41
N ASN A 117 0.54 2.51 -11.04
CA ASN A 117 0.40 3.96 -10.90
C ASN A 117 1.21 4.45 -9.70
N HIS A 118 2.14 5.35 -9.96
CA HIS A 118 3.01 5.92 -8.94
C HIS A 118 2.42 7.20 -8.37
N THR A 119 2.40 7.30 -7.05
CA THR A 119 2.02 8.49 -6.31
C THR A 119 3.21 8.99 -5.51
N ILE A 120 3.63 10.23 -5.71
CA ILE A 120 4.72 10.85 -4.97
C ILE A 120 4.15 11.48 -3.69
N ALA A 121 4.50 10.94 -2.52
CA ALA A 121 3.89 11.33 -1.23
C ALA A 121 4.09 12.81 -0.86
N LYS A 122 5.20 13.41 -1.27
CA LYS A 122 5.50 14.84 -1.05
C LYS A 122 4.81 15.79 -2.04
N ASN A 123 4.22 15.27 -3.13
CA ASN A 123 3.64 16.08 -4.19
C ASN A 123 2.12 16.15 -4.04
N LYS A 124 1.60 17.37 -3.90
CA LYS A 124 0.17 17.62 -3.66
C LYS A 124 -0.72 17.11 -4.78
N ASP A 125 -0.35 17.38 -6.03
CA ASP A 125 -1.16 17.00 -7.19
C ASP A 125 -1.19 15.47 -7.36
N SER A 126 -0.04 14.82 -7.14
CA SER A 126 0.06 13.36 -7.17
C SER A 126 -0.81 12.70 -6.09
N MET A 127 -0.82 13.25 -4.89
CA MET A 127 -1.68 12.78 -3.79
C MET A 127 -3.15 13.05 -4.06
N TRP A 128 -3.48 14.16 -4.70
CA TRP A 128 -4.85 14.45 -5.13
C TRP A 128 -5.37 13.43 -6.14
N GLU A 129 -4.55 13.03 -7.12
CA GLU A 129 -4.91 11.97 -8.09
C GLU A 129 -5.15 10.62 -7.38
N LEU A 130 -4.33 10.27 -6.39
CA LEU A 130 -4.55 9.08 -5.58
C LEU A 130 -5.88 9.14 -4.83
N VAL A 131 -6.18 10.28 -4.19
CA VAL A 131 -7.43 10.49 -3.46
C VAL A 131 -8.65 10.38 -4.39
N LYS A 132 -8.58 10.96 -5.60
CA LYS A 132 -9.62 10.78 -6.61
C LYS A 132 -9.80 9.32 -7.02
N THR A 133 -8.71 8.60 -7.21
CA THR A 133 -8.73 7.17 -7.55
C THR A 133 -9.43 6.35 -6.45
N ILE A 134 -9.11 6.62 -5.18
CA ILE A 134 -9.76 5.99 -4.03
C ILE A 134 -11.26 6.34 -3.98
N ASN A 135 -11.59 7.60 -4.18
CA ASN A 135 -12.99 8.06 -4.15
C ASN A 135 -13.82 7.45 -5.29
N HIS A 136 -13.28 7.33 -6.48
CA HIS A 136 -13.92 6.67 -7.62
C HIS A 136 -14.20 5.19 -7.34
N ALA A 137 -13.34 4.51 -6.60
CA ALA A 137 -13.56 3.11 -6.25
C ALA A 137 -14.73 2.89 -5.29
N LEU A 138 -15.20 3.92 -4.62
CA LEU A 138 -16.40 3.89 -3.77
C LEU A 138 -17.72 3.87 -4.57
N LEU A 139 -17.65 4.09 -5.88
CA LEU A 139 -18.83 4.17 -6.76
C LEU A 139 -19.87 5.18 -6.21
N ASP A 140 -21.11 4.75 -6.00
CA ASP A 140 -22.20 5.59 -5.51
C ASP A 140 -21.99 6.15 -4.09
N ASN A 141 -21.03 5.58 -3.33
CA ASN A 141 -20.66 6.03 -1.99
C ASN A 141 -19.51 7.06 -2.00
N GLY A 142 -19.00 7.41 -3.17
CA GLY A 142 -17.95 8.41 -3.32
C GLY A 142 -18.47 9.83 -3.03
N LEU A 143 -17.56 10.66 -2.51
CA LEU A 143 -17.85 12.07 -2.31
C LEU A 143 -17.94 12.81 -3.66
N GLN A 144 -18.80 13.82 -3.73
CA GLN A 144 -18.77 14.77 -4.85
C GLN A 144 -17.41 15.49 -4.85
N GLU A 145 -16.86 15.73 -6.04
CA GLU A 145 -15.51 16.29 -6.20
C GLU A 145 -15.28 17.58 -5.39
N LYS A 146 -16.27 18.47 -5.33
CA LYS A 146 -16.18 19.70 -4.54
C LYS A 146 -16.05 19.44 -3.04
N VAL A 147 -16.72 18.41 -2.52
CA VAL A 147 -16.64 18.02 -1.10
C VAL A 147 -15.30 17.34 -0.82
N LEU A 148 -14.91 16.43 -1.71
CA LEU A 148 -13.62 15.74 -1.64
C LEU A 148 -12.44 16.72 -1.64
N ASN A 149 -12.47 17.69 -2.58
CA ASN A 149 -11.43 18.71 -2.67
C ASN A 149 -11.34 19.55 -1.39
N ARG A 150 -12.49 19.94 -0.82
CA ARG A 150 -12.51 20.70 0.45
C ARG A 150 -11.90 19.88 1.60
N ALA A 151 -12.23 18.60 1.72
CA ALA A 151 -11.65 17.72 2.73
C ALA A 151 -10.15 17.58 2.52
N PHE A 152 -9.72 17.32 1.28
CA PHE A 152 -8.30 17.22 0.92
C PHE A 152 -7.52 18.49 1.30
N GLU A 153 -7.99 19.66 0.88
CA GLU A 153 -7.35 20.96 1.18
C GLU A 153 -7.27 21.23 2.69
N THR A 154 -8.27 20.78 3.44
CA THR A 154 -8.29 20.95 4.91
C THR A 154 -7.23 20.12 5.60
N TYR A 155 -7.03 18.86 5.19
CA TYR A 155 -6.14 17.92 5.88
C TYR A 155 -4.74 17.80 5.27
N TRP A 156 -4.54 18.30 4.04
CA TRP A 156 -3.25 18.25 3.35
C TRP A 156 -2.11 18.98 4.09
N PRO A 157 -2.30 20.21 4.63
CA PRO A 157 -1.23 20.92 5.33
C PRO A 157 -0.68 20.15 6.53
N GLN A 158 -1.53 19.50 7.30
CA GLN A 158 -1.12 18.68 8.44
C GLN A 158 -0.32 17.47 7.95
N PHE A 159 -0.83 16.73 6.97
CA PHE A 159 -0.16 15.57 6.40
C PHE A 159 1.26 15.89 5.92
N ILE A 160 1.42 16.94 5.13
CA ILE A 160 2.71 17.26 4.53
C ILE A 160 3.76 17.72 5.58
N GLU A 161 3.35 18.39 6.65
CA GLU A 161 4.24 18.80 7.73
C GLU A 161 4.69 17.60 8.58
N GLU A 162 3.77 16.70 8.91
CA GLU A 162 4.09 15.44 9.59
C GLU A 162 4.98 14.55 8.73
N PHE A 163 4.66 14.42 7.43
CA PHE A 163 5.47 13.69 6.47
C PHE A 163 6.91 14.20 6.40
N LYS A 164 7.10 15.52 6.24
CA LYS A 164 8.43 16.13 6.22
C LYS A 164 9.21 15.88 7.51
N THR A 165 8.52 15.89 8.64
CA THR A 165 9.11 15.61 9.94
C THR A 165 9.56 14.15 10.02
N LEU A 166 8.72 13.20 9.59
CA LEU A 166 9.06 11.78 9.55
C LEU A 166 10.28 11.51 8.66
N ILE A 167 10.33 12.09 7.46
CA ILE A 167 11.46 11.87 6.55
C ILE A 167 12.78 12.38 7.12
N ARG A 168 12.75 13.43 7.95
CA ARG A 168 13.95 13.99 8.59
C ARG A 168 14.38 13.22 9.83
N THR A 169 13.42 12.66 10.59
CA THR A 169 13.69 12.10 11.93
C THR A 169 13.88 10.58 11.90
N VAL A 170 13.28 9.88 10.94
CA VAL A 170 13.42 8.43 10.81
C VAL A 170 14.64 8.14 9.92
N PRO A 171 15.72 7.58 10.48
CA PRO A 171 16.90 7.24 9.69
C PRO A 171 16.56 6.16 8.64
N ASP A 172 17.36 6.14 7.57
CA ASP A 172 17.36 5.00 6.67
C ASP A 172 17.84 3.76 7.44
N GLU A 173 17.12 2.66 7.31
CA GLU A 173 17.57 1.41 7.89
C GLU A 173 18.93 1.04 7.29
N GLU A 174 19.91 0.77 8.14
CA GLU A 174 21.16 0.17 7.69
C GLU A 174 20.82 -1.11 6.92
N LYS A 175 21.41 -1.26 5.74
CA LYS A 175 21.23 -2.47 4.94
C LYS A 175 21.69 -3.64 5.80
N THR A 176 20.76 -4.35 6.44
CA THR A 176 21.07 -5.66 7.04
C THR A 176 21.82 -6.48 5.99
N PRO A 177 22.92 -7.16 6.36
CA PRO A 177 23.73 -7.92 5.41
C PRO A 177 22.81 -8.85 4.62
N LYS A 178 22.76 -8.64 3.32
CA LYS A 178 21.86 -9.35 2.40
C LYS A 178 22.09 -10.86 2.60
N ARG A 179 21.02 -11.61 2.94
CA ARG A 179 20.98 -13.03 2.54
C ARG A 179 21.28 -13.05 1.04
N LYS A 180 22.16 -13.98 0.62
CA LYS A 180 22.51 -14.08 -0.80
C LYS A 180 21.21 -14.19 -1.60
N ASN A 181 21.10 -13.43 -2.69
CA ASN A 181 19.90 -13.43 -3.53
C ASN A 181 19.46 -14.84 -3.95
N ASP A 182 20.41 -15.76 -4.05
CA ASP A 182 20.16 -17.17 -4.38
C ASP A 182 19.35 -17.90 -3.31
N ASP A 183 19.56 -17.64 -2.02
CA ASP A 183 18.79 -18.28 -0.94
C ASP A 183 17.33 -17.83 -0.94
N VAL A 184 17.08 -16.56 -1.25
CA VAL A 184 15.73 -15.99 -1.34
C VAL A 184 14.99 -16.51 -2.58
N LEU A 185 15.68 -16.63 -3.72
CA LEU A 185 15.12 -17.20 -4.95
C LEU A 185 14.77 -18.68 -4.77
N ILE A 186 15.58 -19.44 -4.03
CA ILE A 186 15.31 -20.84 -3.71
C ILE A 186 14.05 -20.95 -2.84
N ASP A 187 13.90 -20.10 -1.83
CA ASP A 187 12.72 -20.08 -0.96
C ASP A 187 11.43 -19.69 -1.74
N ILE A 188 11.52 -18.70 -2.62
CA ILE A 188 10.41 -18.31 -3.49
C ILE A 188 10.04 -19.45 -4.45
N LEU A 189 11.02 -20.07 -5.10
CA LEU A 189 10.80 -21.21 -6.00
C LEU A 189 10.18 -22.41 -5.28
N SER A 190 10.63 -22.71 -4.06
CA SER A 190 10.07 -23.79 -3.25
C SER A 190 8.62 -23.53 -2.88
N THR A 191 8.31 -22.28 -2.53
CA THR A 191 6.95 -21.86 -2.19
C THR A 191 6.02 -21.92 -3.40
N VAL A 192 6.45 -21.41 -4.55
CA VAL A 192 5.69 -21.48 -5.82
C VAL A 192 5.43 -22.92 -6.24
N ARG A 193 6.43 -23.82 -6.15
CA ARG A 193 6.27 -25.26 -6.45
C ARG A 193 5.30 -25.95 -5.51
N THR A 194 5.28 -25.55 -4.24
CA THR A 194 4.34 -26.09 -3.24
C THR A 194 2.91 -25.64 -3.53
N LEU A 195 2.74 -24.39 -3.99
CA LEU A 195 1.45 -23.85 -4.43
C LEU A 195 0.92 -24.56 -5.69
N ASP A 196 1.77 -24.77 -6.70
CA ASP A 196 1.40 -25.48 -7.95
C ASP A 196 0.93 -26.90 -7.67
N ARG A 197 1.53 -27.61 -6.69
CA ARG A 197 1.10 -28.95 -6.26
C ARG A 197 -0.23 -28.99 -5.51
N ARG A 198 -0.69 -27.87 -4.94
CA ARG A 198 -1.97 -27.78 -4.22
C ARG A 198 -3.14 -27.38 -5.12
N ILE A 199 -2.86 -26.90 -6.31
CA ILE A 199 -3.86 -26.44 -7.30
C ILE A 199 -4.18 -27.55 -8.33
N ARG A 200 -3.35 -28.61 -8.38
CA ARG A 200 -3.62 -29.83 -9.17
C ARG A 200 -4.30 -30.87 -8.31
#